data_27783c9a8d0abfdad8db1d9b65ab78b1
#
_entry.id   27783c9a8d0abfdad8db1d9b65ab78b1
#
_cell.length_a   1.000
_cell.length_b   1.000
_cell.length_c   1.000
_cell.angle_alpha   90.00
_cell.angle_beta   90.00
_cell.angle_gamma   90.00
#
_symmetry.space_group_name_H-M   'P 1'
#
loop_
_entity.id
_entity.type
_entity.pdbx_description
1 polymer ?
#
loop_
_entity_poly.entity_id
_entity_poly.type
_entity_poly.pdbx_seq_one_letter_code
_entity_poly.pdbx_strand_id
1 'polypeptide(L)'
;MLQKIAKFLIILVVLTANAEGSKYLAQKPDFLTPCVVGDPSLNTCLAKNLQILFHQWKDGIPGYNALGSLDPLYIKRVKFSQDASQAIAINADLQNVYVTGGSQAVVKEANYDPEHYVIKALIYVPKLRFQFDYKLKGHVVALNLNGHGSGYFEAEKALLYMEMAGRPRVTPEGGFAEVDRVKISFREIKQFHIQLDNLFGGNKPLEDSAHTLFNENWREFYEVLRPAAEQTVQGVLLDRMKKTFAYVPASYFIKDFH
;
A
#
# COMPACT_ATOMS: atom_id res chain seq x y z
N MET A 1 2.92 41.08 43.13
CA MET A 1 3.09 41.13 41.65
C MET A 1 4.02 40.05 41.15
N LEU A 2 5.18 39.82 41.76
CA LEU A 2 6.13 38.76 41.36
C LEU A 2 5.57 37.30 41.39
N GLN A 3 4.72 36.96 42.35
CA GLN A 3 4.15 35.59 42.41
C GLN A 3 3.13 35.26 41.31
N LYS A 4 2.49 36.24 40.66
CA LYS A 4 1.62 36.03 39.51
C LYS A 4 2.41 35.84 38.22
N ILE A 5 3.57 36.49 38.10
CA ILE A 5 4.45 36.37 36.96
C ILE A 5 5.14 34.99 36.96
N ALA A 6 5.56 34.48 38.14
CA ALA A 6 6.15 33.16 38.28
C ALA A 6 5.19 32.02 37.89
N LYS A 7 3.87 32.13 38.27
CA LYS A 7 2.87 31.15 37.85
C LYS A 7 2.56 31.19 36.35
N PHE A 8 2.62 32.36 35.72
CA PHE A 8 2.42 32.49 34.27
C PHE A 8 3.61 31.91 33.46
N LEU A 9 4.83 32.09 33.97
CA LEU A 9 6.04 31.51 33.36
C LEU A 9 6.08 29.98 33.49
N ILE A 10 5.64 29.40 34.60
CA ILE A 10 5.54 27.95 34.80
C ILE A 10 4.48 27.33 33.87
N ILE A 11 3.36 27.99 33.64
CA ILE A 11 2.34 27.51 32.69
C ILE A 11 2.83 27.59 31.23
N LEU A 12 3.64 28.61 30.88
CA LEU A 12 4.19 28.73 29.53
C LEU A 12 5.28 27.68 29.24
N VAL A 13 6.07 27.28 30.25
CA VAL A 13 7.11 26.24 30.11
C VAL A 13 6.51 24.84 30.00
N VAL A 14 5.34 24.59 30.60
CA VAL A 14 4.63 23.30 30.49
C VAL A 14 3.93 23.15 29.12
N LEU A 15 3.64 24.26 28.42
CA LEU A 15 2.99 24.23 27.10
C LEU A 15 3.97 24.12 25.91
N THR A 16 5.28 24.22 26.15
CA THR A 16 6.31 24.10 25.08
C THR A 16 6.99 22.73 25.03
N ALA A 17 6.65 21.82 25.91
CA ALA A 17 7.22 20.49 25.97
C ALA A 17 6.28 19.44 25.39
N ASN A 18 5.94 19.48 24.11
CA ASN A 18 5.41 18.33 23.36
C ASN A 18 5.14 18.67 21.90
N ALA A 19 6.18 19.03 21.16
CA ALA A 19 6.13 19.11 19.70
C ALA A 19 7.11 18.11 19.03
N GLU A 20 7.67 17.16 19.78
CA GLU A 20 8.27 15.97 19.19
C GLU A 20 7.14 14.98 18.92
N GLY A 21 6.86 14.70 17.65
CA GLY A 21 5.88 13.68 17.28
C GLY A 21 6.22 12.36 18.00
N SER A 22 5.22 11.72 18.58
CA SER A 22 5.41 10.45 19.29
C SER A 22 6.18 9.46 18.41
N LYS A 23 7.17 8.76 18.98
CA LYS A 23 7.95 7.74 18.27
C LYS A 23 7.12 6.50 17.92
N TYR A 24 5.94 6.36 18.50
CA TYR A 24 5.01 5.26 18.30
C TYR A 24 3.58 5.71 18.65
N LEU A 25 2.59 4.95 18.21
CA LEU A 25 1.17 5.17 18.55
C LEU A 25 0.94 4.76 20.00
N ALA A 26 1.02 5.73 20.91
CA ALA A 26 1.01 5.48 22.36
C ALA A 26 -0.34 4.97 22.89
N GLN A 27 -1.44 5.33 22.24
CA GLN A 27 -2.77 4.91 22.63
C GLN A 27 -3.39 3.99 21.59
N LYS A 28 -3.82 2.79 22.02
CA LYS A 28 -4.54 1.86 21.15
C LYS A 28 -5.86 2.51 20.72
N PRO A 29 -6.15 2.55 19.40
CA PRO A 29 -7.44 3.02 18.91
C PRO A 29 -8.60 2.16 19.44
N ASP A 30 -9.70 2.78 19.81
CA ASP A 30 -10.88 2.09 20.37
C ASP A 30 -11.51 1.09 19.40
N PHE A 31 -11.36 1.33 18.11
CA PHE A 31 -11.87 0.42 17.07
C PHE A 31 -11.04 -0.86 16.90
N LEU A 32 -9.82 -0.96 17.45
CA LEU A 32 -9.01 -2.16 17.41
C LEU A 32 -9.25 -3.05 18.63
N THR A 33 -9.50 -4.32 18.38
CA THR A 33 -9.65 -5.37 19.41
C THR A 33 -8.50 -6.35 19.29
N PRO A 34 -7.59 -6.45 20.28
CA PRO A 34 -6.52 -7.45 20.23
C PRO A 34 -7.07 -8.86 20.15
N CYS A 35 -6.71 -9.60 19.11
CA CYS A 35 -7.17 -10.96 18.89
C CYS A 35 -6.32 -11.93 19.72
N VAL A 36 -6.94 -12.97 20.28
CA VAL A 36 -6.31 -13.93 21.19
C VAL A 36 -5.85 -15.15 20.40
N VAL A 37 -4.57 -15.49 20.51
CA VAL A 37 -4.00 -16.71 19.92
C VAL A 37 -4.62 -17.95 20.62
N GLY A 38 -5.02 -18.92 19.82
CA GLY A 38 -5.71 -20.13 20.31
C GLY A 38 -7.24 -19.99 20.44
N ASP A 39 -7.79 -18.78 20.34
CA ASP A 39 -9.23 -18.58 20.31
C ASP A 39 -9.78 -19.01 18.93
N PRO A 40 -10.90 -19.78 18.88
CA PRO A 40 -11.54 -20.17 17.61
C PRO A 40 -11.94 -18.98 16.72
N SER A 41 -12.16 -17.80 17.30
CA SER A 41 -12.52 -16.58 16.58
C SER A 41 -11.30 -15.77 16.08
N LEU A 42 -10.06 -16.21 16.29
CA LEU A 42 -8.84 -15.48 15.94
C LEU A 42 -8.86 -14.92 14.52
N ASN A 43 -9.17 -15.76 13.54
CA ASN A 43 -9.19 -15.38 12.12
C ASN A 43 -10.29 -14.35 11.81
N THR A 44 -11.47 -14.50 12.40
CA THR A 44 -12.57 -13.54 12.25
C THR A 44 -12.25 -12.22 12.91
N CYS A 45 -11.63 -12.23 14.08
CA CYS A 45 -11.16 -11.05 14.81
C CYS A 45 -10.12 -10.30 13.96
N LEU A 46 -9.13 -11.01 13.41
CA LEU A 46 -8.09 -10.42 12.58
C LEU A 46 -8.68 -9.82 11.28
N ALA A 47 -9.59 -10.52 10.62
CA ALA A 47 -10.26 -10.01 9.43
C ALA A 47 -11.02 -8.71 9.71
N LYS A 48 -11.72 -8.62 10.85
CA LYS A 48 -12.38 -7.38 11.30
C LYS A 48 -11.39 -6.24 11.53
N ASN A 49 -10.29 -6.50 12.24
CA ASN A 49 -9.27 -5.48 12.49
C ASN A 49 -8.68 -4.97 11.17
N LEU A 50 -8.31 -5.86 10.25
CA LEU A 50 -7.78 -5.46 8.95
C LEU A 50 -8.81 -4.67 8.12
N GLN A 51 -10.07 -5.10 8.13
CA GLN A 51 -11.16 -4.42 7.43
C GLN A 51 -11.33 -2.97 7.91
N ILE A 52 -11.34 -2.76 9.22
CA ILE A 52 -11.60 -1.45 9.79
C ILE A 52 -10.48 -0.45 9.49
N LEU A 53 -9.23 -0.93 9.32
CA LEU A 53 -8.09 -0.07 9.00
C LEU A 53 -8.24 0.63 7.66
N PHE A 54 -8.76 -0.05 6.64
CA PHE A 54 -8.99 0.56 5.32
C PHE A 54 -9.89 1.79 5.42
N HIS A 55 -10.80 1.81 6.38
CA HIS A 55 -11.74 2.90 6.59
C HIS A 55 -11.20 3.96 7.53
N GLN A 56 -10.68 3.54 8.68
CA GLN A 56 -10.29 4.44 9.78
C GLN A 56 -8.98 5.17 9.49
N TRP A 57 -8.07 4.55 8.74
CA TRP A 57 -6.77 5.13 8.42
C TRP A 57 -6.63 5.57 6.95
N LYS A 58 -7.75 5.75 6.25
CA LYS A 58 -7.73 6.24 4.86
C LYS A 58 -6.98 7.57 4.72
N ASP A 59 -7.15 8.47 5.68
CA ASP A 59 -6.50 9.80 5.69
C ASP A 59 -5.10 9.77 6.37
N GLY A 60 -4.63 8.60 6.81
CA GLY A 60 -3.37 8.37 7.49
C GLY A 60 -3.51 7.89 8.93
N ILE A 61 -2.39 7.54 9.54
CA ILE A 61 -2.34 7.09 10.94
C ILE A 61 -2.17 8.31 11.84
N PRO A 62 -3.01 8.52 12.86
CA PRO A 62 -2.90 9.67 13.75
C PRO A 62 -1.51 9.84 14.35
N GLY A 63 -0.95 11.04 14.24
CA GLY A 63 0.38 11.36 14.74
C GLY A 63 1.55 10.85 13.88
N TYR A 64 1.29 10.20 12.72
CA TYR A 64 2.31 9.66 11.85
C TYR A 64 2.28 10.23 10.43
N ASN A 65 2.72 11.46 10.28
CA ASN A 65 2.71 12.17 8.99
C ASN A 65 3.66 11.56 7.95
N ALA A 66 4.68 10.81 8.37
CA ALA A 66 5.67 10.22 7.45
C ALA A 66 5.07 9.16 6.51
N LEU A 67 3.94 8.55 6.87
CA LEU A 67 3.25 7.59 6.00
C LEU A 67 2.29 8.29 5.03
N GLY A 68 1.72 9.41 5.42
CA GLY A 68 0.70 10.13 4.66
C GLY A 68 -0.64 9.39 4.59
N SER A 69 -1.52 9.83 3.69
CA SER A 69 -2.80 9.21 3.42
C SER A 69 -2.64 7.80 2.82
N LEU A 70 -3.58 6.91 3.12
CA LEU A 70 -3.69 5.59 2.51
C LEU A 70 -4.66 5.58 1.32
N ASP A 71 -5.55 6.57 1.22
CA ASP A 71 -6.44 6.76 0.08
C ASP A 71 -6.81 8.25 -0.09
N PRO A 72 -6.24 8.96 -1.04
CA PRO A 72 -5.27 8.51 -2.05
C PRO A 72 -3.89 8.20 -1.46
N LEU A 73 -3.32 7.06 -1.84
CA LEU A 73 -1.94 6.73 -1.51
C LEU A 73 -1.00 7.46 -2.47
N TYR A 74 -0.11 8.30 -1.95
CA TYR A 74 0.92 8.97 -2.74
C TYR A 74 2.24 8.20 -2.70
N ILE A 75 2.83 7.99 -3.90
CA ILE A 75 4.15 7.41 -4.07
C ILE A 75 4.96 8.32 -4.98
N LYS A 76 6.07 8.84 -4.49
CA LYS A 76 6.89 9.82 -5.22
C LYS A 76 7.40 9.26 -6.54
N ARG A 77 7.85 8.01 -6.57
CA ARG A 77 8.43 7.37 -7.75
C ARG A 77 8.35 5.86 -7.66
N VAL A 78 8.01 5.23 -8.77
CA VAL A 78 8.04 3.78 -8.96
C VAL A 78 8.78 3.49 -10.27
N LYS A 79 9.74 2.59 -10.24
CA LYS A 79 10.36 2.04 -11.44
C LYS A 79 9.79 0.66 -11.71
N PHE A 80 9.43 0.42 -12.94
CA PHE A 80 8.94 -0.85 -13.43
C PHE A 80 9.82 -1.28 -14.60
N SER A 81 10.33 -2.49 -14.55
CA SER A 81 11.13 -3.07 -15.64
C SER A 81 10.72 -4.51 -15.89
N GLN A 82 10.51 -4.83 -17.14
CA GLN A 82 10.21 -6.16 -17.63
C GLN A 82 11.05 -6.42 -18.87
N ASP A 83 12.02 -7.32 -18.73
CA ASP A 83 12.94 -7.70 -19.83
C ASP A 83 12.78 -9.19 -20.20
N ALA A 84 11.72 -9.85 -19.73
CA ALA A 84 11.64 -11.32 -19.67
C ALA A 84 11.32 -12.02 -21.00
N SER A 85 11.00 -11.30 -22.08
CA SER A 85 10.73 -11.96 -23.37
C SER A 85 11.21 -11.12 -24.55
N GLN A 86 11.57 -11.81 -25.66
CA GLN A 86 11.87 -11.10 -26.91
C GLN A 86 10.67 -10.34 -27.49
N ALA A 87 9.44 -10.68 -27.04
CA ALA A 87 8.23 -10.05 -27.52
C ALA A 87 7.83 -8.80 -26.72
N ILE A 88 8.20 -8.71 -25.43
CA ILE A 88 7.81 -7.60 -24.56
C ILE A 88 9.01 -7.21 -23.69
N ALA A 89 9.50 -5.99 -23.87
CA ALA A 89 10.47 -5.35 -22.99
C ALA A 89 9.97 -3.95 -22.68
N ILE A 90 9.76 -3.65 -21.39
CA ILE A 90 9.21 -2.39 -20.93
C ILE A 90 10.04 -1.87 -19.76
N ASN A 91 10.50 -0.63 -19.89
CA ASN A 91 11.12 0.13 -18.82
C ASN A 91 10.31 1.40 -18.59
N ALA A 92 9.65 1.50 -17.45
CA ALA A 92 8.82 2.64 -17.08
C ALA A 92 9.31 3.28 -15.78
N ASP A 93 9.37 4.60 -15.77
CA ASP A 93 9.62 5.45 -14.63
C ASP A 93 8.35 6.25 -14.34
N LEU A 94 7.61 5.83 -13.32
CA LEU A 94 6.37 6.47 -12.90
C LEU A 94 6.67 7.44 -11.76
N GLN A 95 6.17 8.65 -11.85
CA GLN A 95 6.35 9.72 -10.87
C GLN A 95 4.99 10.26 -10.43
N ASN A 96 4.94 10.86 -9.24
CA ASN A 96 3.72 11.45 -8.69
C ASN A 96 2.54 10.46 -8.74
N VAL A 97 2.78 9.21 -8.31
CA VAL A 97 1.76 8.17 -8.40
C VAL A 97 0.73 8.33 -7.29
N TYR A 98 -0.53 8.47 -7.66
CA TYR A 98 -1.68 8.50 -6.76
C TYR A 98 -2.52 7.25 -6.97
N VAL A 99 -2.71 6.50 -5.90
CA VAL A 99 -3.56 5.29 -5.92
C VAL A 99 -4.81 5.56 -5.11
N THR A 100 -5.98 5.42 -5.74
CA THR A 100 -7.29 5.59 -5.11
C THR A 100 -8.11 4.32 -5.16
N GLY A 101 -9.07 4.20 -4.22
CA GLY A 101 -9.98 3.07 -4.09
C GLY A 101 -9.54 2.02 -3.07
N GLY A 102 -8.36 2.17 -2.46
CA GLY A 102 -7.88 1.25 -1.42
C GLY A 102 -8.77 1.22 -0.18
N SER A 103 -9.37 2.35 0.19
CA SER A 103 -10.30 2.44 1.33
C SER A 103 -11.58 1.63 1.16
N GLN A 104 -11.93 1.26 -0.07
CA GLN A 104 -13.09 0.42 -0.39
C GLN A 104 -12.77 -1.08 -0.38
N ALA A 105 -11.56 -1.47 -0.02
CA ALA A 105 -11.15 -2.86 0.05
C ALA A 105 -12.00 -3.64 1.07
N VAL A 106 -12.31 -4.88 0.74
CA VAL A 106 -13.07 -5.81 1.58
C VAL A 106 -12.20 -7.01 1.91
N VAL A 107 -11.91 -7.21 3.18
CA VAL A 107 -11.20 -8.39 3.67
C VAL A 107 -12.16 -9.58 3.67
N LYS A 108 -11.93 -10.52 2.78
CA LYS A 108 -12.75 -11.74 2.67
C LYS A 108 -12.35 -12.76 3.71
N GLU A 109 -11.05 -12.91 3.92
CA GLU A 109 -10.46 -13.87 4.83
C GLU A 109 -9.17 -13.29 5.41
N ALA A 110 -8.86 -13.66 6.65
CA ALA A 110 -7.56 -13.44 7.25
C ALA A 110 -7.19 -14.64 8.13
N ASN A 111 -5.91 -14.95 8.17
CA ASN A 111 -5.36 -16.04 8.99
C ASN A 111 -4.04 -15.57 9.61
N TYR A 112 -3.79 -15.96 10.85
CA TYR A 112 -2.52 -15.73 11.54
C TYR A 112 -1.88 -17.06 11.93
N ASP A 113 -0.63 -17.24 11.53
CA ASP A 113 0.24 -18.31 11.96
C ASP A 113 1.15 -17.79 13.06
N PRO A 114 0.92 -18.14 14.34
CA PRO A 114 1.70 -17.64 15.45
C PRO A 114 3.10 -18.26 15.56
N GLU A 115 3.33 -19.44 14.98
CA GLU A 115 4.65 -20.11 15.03
C GLU A 115 5.65 -19.40 14.09
N HIS A 116 5.16 -18.87 12.98
CA HIS A 116 5.99 -18.23 11.97
C HIS A 116 5.76 -16.72 11.87
N TYR A 117 4.89 -16.15 12.69
CA TYR A 117 4.49 -14.73 12.68
C TYR A 117 4.03 -14.27 11.28
N VAL A 118 3.19 -15.09 10.64
CA VAL A 118 2.69 -14.83 9.28
C VAL A 118 1.20 -14.50 9.31
N ILE A 119 0.88 -13.35 8.74
CA ILE A 119 -0.51 -12.97 8.44
C ILE A 119 -0.76 -13.23 6.95
N LYS A 120 -1.86 -13.93 6.65
CA LYS A 120 -2.37 -14.14 5.28
C LYS A 120 -3.75 -13.50 5.18
N ALA A 121 -4.03 -12.84 4.08
CA ALA A 121 -5.33 -12.23 3.85
C ALA A 121 -5.76 -12.36 2.38
N LEU A 122 -7.04 -12.57 2.18
CA LEU A 122 -7.71 -12.50 0.88
C LEU A 122 -8.53 -11.20 0.86
N ILE A 123 -8.19 -10.30 -0.05
CA ILE A 123 -8.72 -8.94 -0.09
C ILE A 123 -9.36 -8.70 -1.46
N TYR A 124 -10.62 -8.34 -1.47
CA TYR A 124 -11.34 -7.91 -2.65
C TYR A 124 -11.32 -6.38 -2.74
N VAL A 125 -10.97 -5.85 -3.90
CA VAL A 125 -10.99 -4.40 -4.16
C VAL A 125 -11.92 -4.14 -5.35
N PRO A 126 -13.01 -3.37 -5.15
CA PRO A 126 -13.97 -3.10 -6.21
C PRO A 126 -13.34 -2.38 -7.41
N LYS A 127 -12.56 -1.34 -7.13
CA LYS A 127 -11.86 -0.55 -8.13
C LYS A 127 -10.61 0.08 -7.54
N LEU A 128 -9.48 -0.07 -8.22
CA LEU A 128 -8.24 0.65 -7.98
C LEU A 128 -7.93 1.52 -9.20
N ARG A 129 -7.59 2.78 -8.97
CA ARG A 129 -7.11 3.69 -9.99
C ARG A 129 -5.73 4.21 -9.61
N PHE A 130 -4.80 4.14 -10.56
CA PHE A 130 -3.43 4.61 -10.46
C PHE A 130 -3.26 5.75 -11.45
N GLN A 131 -3.02 6.97 -10.99
CA GLN A 131 -2.72 8.13 -11.82
C GLN A 131 -1.26 8.53 -11.62
N PHE A 132 -0.55 8.90 -12.69
CA PHE A 132 0.88 9.16 -12.62
C PHE A 132 1.37 9.99 -13.81
N ASP A 133 2.53 10.60 -13.62
CA ASP A 133 3.40 11.04 -14.71
C ASP A 133 4.32 9.88 -15.09
N TYR A 134 4.67 9.73 -16.37
CA TYR A 134 5.48 8.60 -16.79
C TYR A 134 6.55 8.96 -17.83
N LYS A 135 7.61 8.17 -17.83
CA LYS A 135 8.55 7.99 -18.94
C LYS A 135 8.64 6.50 -19.22
N LEU A 136 8.39 6.12 -20.47
CA LEU A 136 8.32 4.72 -20.87
C LEU A 136 9.15 4.50 -22.12
N LYS A 137 9.98 3.46 -22.11
CA LYS A 137 10.74 2.97 -23.25
C LYS A 137 10.63 1.45 -23.34
N GLY A 138 10.59 0.94 -24.55
CA GLY A 138 10.55 -0.49 -24.75
C GLY A 138 9.90 -0.89 -26.06
N HIS A 139 9.44 -2.12 -26.13
CA HIS A 139 8.67 -2.63 -27.25
C HIS A 139 7.64 -3.66 -26.79
N VAL A 140 6.58 -3.76 -27.54
CA VAL A 140 5.57 -4.81 -27.43
C VAL A 140 5.38 -5.39 -28.85
N VAL A 141 5.85 -6.64 -29.04
CA VAL A 141 5.94 -7.29 -30.34
C VAL A 141 6.74 -6.41 -31.32
N ALA A 142 6.13 -5.91 -32.40
CA ALA A 142 6.76 -5.02 -33.36
C ALA A 142 6.58 -3.52 -33.07
N LEU A 143 5.86 -3.17 -31.99
CA LEU A 143 5.52 -1.80 -31.64
C LEU A 143 6.56 -1.22 -30.69
N ASN A 144 7.37 -0.28 -31.17
CA ASN A 144 8.30 0.45 -30.33
C ASN A 144 7.58 1.53 -29.51
N LEU A 145 7.80 1.48 -28.20
CA LEU A 145 7.24 2.42 -27.23
C LEU A 145 8.32 3.40 -26.79
N ASN A 146 8.05 4.69 -26.91
CA ASN A 146 8.91 5.76 -26.43
C ASN A 146 8.06 6.98 -26.09
N GLY A 147 7.39 6.90 -24.95
CA GLY A 147 6.44 7.91 -24.51
C GLY A 147 6.83 8.56 -23.20
N HIS A 148 6.26 9.74 -22.97
CA HIS A 148 6.32 10.47 -21.72
C HIS A 148 5.10 11.39 -21.63
N GLY A 149 4.53 11.50 -20.45
CA GLY A 149 3.34 12.31 -20.24
C GLY A 149 2.66 11.92 -18.92
N SER A 150 1.36 12.13 -18.88
CA SER A 150 0.50 11.63 -17.82
C SER A 150 -0.21 10.35 -18.27
N GLY A 151 -0.73 9.61 -17.31
CA GLY A 151 -1.51 8.41 -17.60
C GLY A 151 -2.21 7.86 -16.38
N TYR A 152 -3.01 6.86 -16.63
CA TYR A 152 -3.62 6.08 -15.57
C TYR A 152 -3.84 4.62 -15.97
N PHE A 153 -3.93 3.73 -14.97
CA PHE A 153 -4.61 2.45 -15.12
C PHE A 153 -5.67 2.26 -14.07
N GLU A 154 -6.67 1.50 -14.43
CA GLU A 154 -7.75 1.07 -13.57
C GLU A 154 -7.82 -0.45 -13.56
N ALA A 155 -7.94 -1.03 -12.36
CA ALA A 155 -8.25 -2.43 -12.18
C ALA A 155 -9.56 -2.56 -11.41
N GLU A 156 -10.52 -3.30 -11.96
CA GLU A 156 -11.83 -3.49 -11.34
C GLU A 156 -12.04 -4.93 -10.90
N LYS A 157 -12.73 -5.07 -9.75
CA LYS A 157 -13.09 -6.36 -9.15
C LYS A 157 -11.84 -7.25 -8.98
N ALA A 158 -10.80 -6.66 -8.37
CA ALA A 158 -9.56 -7.36 -8.12
C ALA A 158 -9.66 -8.20 -6.84
N LEU A 159 -9.16 -9.43 -6.89
CA LEU A 159 -8.98 -10.31 -5.74
C LEU A 159 -7.48 -10.51 -5.50
N LEU A 160 -7.01 -10.04 -4.35
CA LEU A 160 -5.61 -10.04 -3.96
C LEU A 160 -5.39 -11.02 -2.82
N TYR A 161 -4.38 -11.87 -2.96
CA TYR A 161 -3.83 -12.61 -1.83
C TYR A 161 -2.60 -11.87 -1.32
N MET A 162 -2.56 -11.60 -0.02
CA MET A 162 -1.44 -10.98 0.67
C MET A 162 -0.91 -11.92 1.75
N GLU A 163 0.40 -12.04 1.82
CA GLU A 163 1.10 -12.68 2.93
C GLU A 163 2.13 -11.69 3.48
N MET A 164 2.08 -11.44 4.78
CA MET A 164 3.04 -10.62 5.51
C MET A 164 3.69 -11.46 6.59
N ALA A 165 5.02 -11.51 6.58
CA ALA A 165 5.82 -12.17 7.61
C ALA A 165 6.71 -11.15 8.31
N GLY A 166 6.93 -11.36 9.61
CA GLY A 166 7.80 -10.52 10.42
C GLY A 166 8.31 -11.26 11.63
N ARG A 167 8.95 -10.52 12.51
CA ARG A 167 9.47 -11.00 13.79
C ARG A 167 8.99 -10.08 14.92
N PRO A 168 8.76 -10.60 16.13
CA PRO A 168 8.44 -9.75 17.27
C PRO A 168 9.65 -8.92 17.68
N ARG A 169 9.41 -7.66 18.04
CA ARG A 169 10.35 -6.77 18.69
C ARG A 169 9.68 -6.19 19.93
N VAL A 170 10.07 -6.73 21.09
CA VAL A 170 9.54 -6.29 22.38
C VAL A 170 10.34 -5.09 22.85
N THR A 171 9.66 -4.04 23.28
CA THR A 171 10.22 -2.83 23.86
C THR A 171 9.46 -2.47 25.14
N PRO A 172 9.97 -1.55 25.99
CA PRO A 172 9.21 -1.09 27.15
C PRO A 172 7.85 -0.48 26.80
N GLU A 173 7.69 0.03 25.59
CA GLU A 173 6.48 0.65 25.08
C GLU A 173 5.46 -0.36 24.53
N GLY A 174 5.88 -1.62 24.30
CA GLY A 174 5.00 -2.68 23.81
C GLY A 174 5.64 -3.65 22.82
N GLY A 175 4.82 -4.57 22.32
CA GLY A 175 5.20 -5.52 21.27
C GLY A 175 4.98 -4.93 19.88
N PHE A 176 6.07 -4.78 19.13
CA PHE A 176 6.06 -4.32 17.73
C PHE A 176 6.38 -5.47 16.79
N ALA A 177 6.12 -5.29 15.50
CA ALA A 177 6.56 -6.26 14.49
C ALA A 177 7.62 -5.64 13.57
N GLU A 178 8.73 -6.36 13.39
CA GLU A 178 9.67 -6.10 12.31
C GLU A 178 9.23 -6.88 11.09
N VAL A 179 8.65 -6.18 10.12
CA VAL A 179 8.16 -6.80 8.89
C VAL A 179 9.35 -7.14 7.98
N ASP A 180 9.54 -8.41 7.70
CA ASP A 180 10.63 -8.90 6.86
C ASP A 180 10.22 -9.04 5.40
N ARG A 181 8.99 -9.50 5.15
CA ARG A 181 8.49 -9.86 3.83
C ARG A 181 7.02 -9.54 3.68
N VAL A 182 6.68 -9.05 2.50
CA VAL A 182 5.31 -9.00 2.00
C VAL A 182 5.28 -9.70 0.66
N LYS A 183 4.35 -10.61 0.45
CA LYS A 183 4.02 -11.21 -0.84
C LYS A 183 2.63 -10.78 -1.25
N ILE A 184 2.48 -10.46 -2.52
CA ILE A 184 1.19 -10.18 -3.15
C ILE A 184 1.04 -11.10 -4.35
N SER A 185 -0.17 -11.60 -4.54
CA SER A 185 -0.57 -12.31 -5.74
C SER A 185 -1.96 -11.84 -6.15
N PHE A 186 -2.08 -11.35 -7.38
CA PHE A 186 -3.37 -11.04 -7.96
C PHE A 186 -4.03 -12.34 -8.41
N ARG A 187 -5.03 -12.80 -7.66
CA ARG A 187 -5.77 -14.04 -7.95
C ARG A 187 -6.74 -13.86 -9.08
N GLU A 188 -7.35 -12.69 -9.17
CA GLU A 188 -8.30 -12.33 -10.19
C GLU A 188 -8.30 -10.81 -10.41
N ILE A 189 -8.45 -10.39 -11.66
CA ILE A 189 -8.83 -9.04 -12.08
C ILE A 189 -9.88 -9.22 -13.17
N LYS A 190 -11.05 -8.63 -12.99
CA LYS A 190 -12.15 -8.79 -13.97
C LYS A 190 -12.02 -7.85 -15.15
N GLN A 191 -11.60 -6.61 -14.89
CA GLN A 191 -11.43 -5.58 -15.91
C GLN A 191 -10.15 -4.79 -15.62
N PHE A 192 -9.43 -4.47 -16.67
CA PHE A 192 -8.25 -3.62 -16.60
C PHE A 192 -8.28 -2.65 -17.76
N HIS A 193 -7.98 -1.39 -17.49
CA HIS A 193 -7.93 -0.33 -18.49
C HIS A 193 -6.68 0.51 -18.30
N ILE A 194 -6.03 0.89 -19.41
CA ILE A 194 -4.85 1.75 -19.43
C ILE A 194 -5.08 2.92 -20.41
N GLN A 195 -4.63 4.10 -20.01
CA GLN A 195 -4.55 5.30 -20.83
C GLN A 195 -3.21 5.99 -20.56
N LEU A 196 -2.45 6.25 -21.62
CA LEU A 196 -1.15 6.91 -21.56
C LEU A 196 -1.10 8.03 -22.60
N ASP A 197 -1.01 9.28 -22.16
CA ASP A 197 -0.94 10.42 -23.06
C ASP A 197 0.46 10.53 -23.69
N ASN A 198 0.52 10.88 -24.96
CA ASN A 198 1.79 11.09 -25.68
C ASN A 198 2.71 9.84 -25.74
N LEU A 199 2.12 8.67 -25.91
CA LEU A 199 2.85 7.39 -25.96
C LEU A 199 3.78 7.28 -27.20
N PHE A 200 3.46 7.97 -28.29
CA PHE A 200 4.19 7.94 -29.57
C PHE A 200 4.60 9.33 -30.07
N GLY A 201 4.97 10.24 -29.15
CA GLY A 201 5.50 11.55 -29.50
C GLY A 201 4.50 12.44 -30.28
N GLY A 202 3.21 12.33 -29.93
CA GLY A 202 2.13 13.13 -30.54
C GLY A 202 1.43 12.47 -31.73
N ASN A 203 1.80 11.26 -32.13
CA ASN A 203 1.07 10.50 -33.16
C ASN A 203 -0.24 9.92 -32.56
N LYS A 204 -1.28 10.75 -32.56
CA LYS A 204 -2.57 10.41 -31.94
C LYS A 204 -3.26 9.19 -32.55
N PRO A 205 -3.32 8.99 -33.88
CA PRO A 205 -3.91 7.79 -34.47
C PRO A 205 -3.21 6.50 -34.03
N LEU A 206 -1.87 6.51 -33.92
CA LEU A 206 -1.11 5.36 -33.45
C LEU A 206 -1.35 5.10 -31.95
N GLU A 207 -1.45 6.17 -31.16
CA GLU A 207 -1.75 6.10 -29.72
C GLU A 207 -3.13 5.48 -29.48
N ASP A 208 -4.16 5.93 -30.19
CA ASP A 208 -5.52 5.42 -30.06
C ASP A 208 -5.60 3.93 -30.49
N SER A 209 -4.90 3.57 -31.57
CA SER A 209 -4.79 2.18 -32.00
C SER A 209 -4.10 1.28 -30.96
N ALA A 210 -3.02 1.78 -30.32
CA ALA A 210 -2.31 1.06 -29.28
C ALA A 210 -3.17 0.90 -28.03
N HIS A 211 -3.89 1.94 -27.60
CA HIS A 211 -4.81 1.84 -26.47
C HIS A 211 -5.91 0.81 -26.73
N THR A 212 -6.50 0.81 -27.91
CA THR A 212 -7.51 -0.19 -28.31
C THR A 212 -6.91 -1.59 -28.21
N LEU A 213 -5.74 -1.81 -28.83
CA LEU A 213 -5.06 -3.11 -28.79
C LEU A 213 -4.77 -3.57 -27.36
N PHE A 214 -4.21 -2.70 -26.50
CA PHE A 214 -3.87 -3.06 -25.12
C PHE A 214 -5.13 -3.32 -24.27
N ASN A 215 -6.16 -2.49 -24.39
CA ASN A 215 -7.36 -2.62 -23.59
C ASN A 215 -8.23 -3.83 -24.01
N GLU A 216 -8.27 -4.17 -25.28
CA GLU A 216 -8.99 -5.35 -25.78
C GLU A 216 -8.27 -6.66 -25.40
N ASN A 217 -6.94 -6.66 -25.38
CA ASN A 217 -6.11 -7.85 -25.12
C ASN A 217 -5.35 -7.75 -23.79
N TRP A 218 -5.86 -6.99 -22.82
CA TRP A 218 -5.16 -6.70 -21.59
C TRP A 218 -4.73 -7.96 -20.80
N ARG A 219 -5.48 -9.07 -20.92
CA ARG A 219 -5.18 -10.30 -20.18
C ARG A 219 -3.85 -10.92 -20.63
N GLU A 220 -3.61 -10.99 -21.92
CA GLU A 220 -2.37 -11.51 -22.48
C GLU A 220 -1.16 -10.66 -22.07
N PHE A 221 -1.30 -9.34 -22.13
CA PHE A 221 -0.26 -8.42 -21.66
C PHE A 221 -0.06 -8.52 -20.15
N TYR A 222 -1.15 -8.61 -19.40
CA TYR A 222 -1.10 -8.75 -17.95
C TYR A 222 -0.34 -10.03 -17.52
N GLU A 223 -0.60 -11.18 -18.13
CA GLU A 223 0.08 -12.43 -17.76
C GLU A 223 1.60 -12.33 -17.93
N VAL A 224 2.08 -11.66 -18.97
CA VAL A 224 3.52 -11.41 -19.18
C VAL A 224 4.08 -10.41 -18.18
N LEU A 225 3.32 -9.37 -17.85
CA LEU A 225 3.76 -8.27 -16.97
C LEU A 225 3.52 -8.56 -15.48
N ARG A 226 2.67 -9.53 -15.15
CA ARG A 226 2.24 -9.86 -13.79
C ARG A 226 3.40 -10.06 -12.80
N PRO A 227 4.46 -10.84 -13.10
CA PRO A 227 5.54 -11.03 -12.14
C PRO A 227 6.22 -9.73 -11.73
N ALA A 228 6.49 -8.84 -12.71
CA ALA A 228 7.12 -7.54 -12.45
C ALA A 228 6.14 -6.58 -11.74
N ALA A 229 4.85 -6.63 -12.06
CA ALA A 229 3.82 -5.86 -11.38
C ALA A 229 3.67 -6.28 -9.90
N GLU A 230 3.57 -7.59 -9.64
CA GLU A 230 3.52 -8.13 -8.28
C GLU A 230 4.77 -7.76 -7.48
N GLN A 231 5.96 -7.90 -8.05
CA GLN A 231 7.21 -7.51 -7.40
C GLN A 231 7.26 -6.01 -7.06
N THR A 232 6.80 -5.17 -7.97
CA THR A 232 6.73 -3.72 -7.78
C THR A 232 5.79 -3.35 -6.62
N VAL A 233 4.59 -3.92 -6.62
CA VAL A 233 3.59 -3.71 -5.55
C VAL A 233 4.10 -4.23 -4.22
N GLN A 234 4.74 -5.41 -4.20
CA GLN A 234 5.36 -5.99 -3.00
C GLN A 234 6.39 -5.04 -2.39
N GLY A 235 7.26 -4.44 -3.21
CA GLY A 235 8.26 -3.47 -2.74
C GLY A 235 7.63 -2.24 -2.07
N VAL A 236 6.58 -1.68 -2.67
CA VAL A 236 5.84 -0.54 -2.12
C VAL A 236 5.16 -0.92 -0.80
N LEU A 237 4.46 -2.06 -0.78
CA LEU A 237 3.76 -2.50 0.42
C LEU A 237 4.71 -2.88 1.55
N LEU A 238 5.85 -3.50 1.24
CA LEU A 238 6.87 -3.82 2.25
C LEU A 238 7.38 -2.55 2.95
N ASP A 239 7.72 -1.49 2.19
CA ASP A 239 8.13 -0.21 2.78
C ASP A 239 7.03 0.38 3.68
N ARG A 240 5.78 0.34 3.21
CA ARG A 240 4.62 0.84 3.97
C ARG A 240 4.37 0.02 5.24
N MET A 241 4.39 -1.29 5.16
CA MET A 241 4.18 -2.17 6.32
C MET A 241 5.30 -2.04 7.34
N LYS A 242 6.57 -1.94 6.90
CA LYS A 242 7.70 -1.65 7.80
C LYS A 242 7.48 -0.36 8.59
N LYS A 243 7.12 0.73 7.90
CA LYS A 243 6.85 2.02 8.54
C LYS A 243 5.65 1.95 9.49
N THR A 244 4.56 1.32 9.05
CA THR A 244 3.34 1.16 9.86
C THR A 244 3.65 0.42 11.17
N PHE A 245 4.28 -0.75 11.09
CA PHE A 245 4.53 -1.59 12.27
C PHE A 245 5.76 -1.15 13.10
N ALA A 246 6.59 -0.25 12.57
CA ALA A 246 7.57 0.46 13.39
C ALA A 246 6.90 1.51 14.31
N TYR A 247 5.76 2.06 13.89
CA TYR A 247 5.02 3.08 14.63
C TYR A 247 3.85 2.51 15.45
N VAL A 248 3.11 1.57 14.87
CA VAL A 248 1.92 0.96 15.50
C VAL A 248 2.31 -0.34 16.18
N PRO A 249 2.11 -0.47 17.51
CA PRO A 249 2.34 -1.74 18.21
C PRO A 249 1.51 -2.89 17.63
N ALA A 250 2.16 -4.00 17.31
CA ALA A 250 1.51 -5.20 16.81
C ALA A 250 0.60 -5.84 17.88
N SER A 251 0.90 -5.58 19.18
CA SER A 251 0.07 -5.97 20.32
C SER A 251 -1.34 -5.34 20.31
N TYR A 252 -1.57 -4.30 19.50
CA TYR A 252 -2.92 -3.76 19.28
C TYR A 252 -3.79 -4.65 18.39
N PHE A 253 -3.19 -5.55 17.63
CA PHE A 253 -3.85 -6.51 16.75
C PHE A 253 -3.90 -7.92 17.32
N ILE A 254 -2.79 -8.37 17.90
CA ILE A 254 -2.64 -9.70 18.50
C ILE A 254 -2.28 -9.51 19.97
N LYS A 255 -3.14 -10.01 20.86
CA LYS A 255 -2.88 -10.00 22.30
C LYS A 255 -1.60 -10.78 22.59
N ASP A 256 -0.79 -10.25 23.49
CA ASP A 256 0.45 -10.90 23.94
C ASP A 256 1.42 -11.20 22.77
N PHE A 257 1.49 -10.29 21.79
CA PHE A 257 2.45 -10.37 20.69
C PHE A 257 3.88 -10.15 21.21
N HIS A 258 4.66 -11.21 21.25
CA HIS A 258 6.05 -11.25 21.76
C HIS A 258 6.88 -12.38 21.16
#